data_0e264e5708845ce532de5d75edccd50f
#
_entry.id   0e264e5708845ce532de5d75edccd50f
#
_cell.length_a   1.000
_cell.length_b   1.000
_cell.length_c   1.000
_cell.angle_alpha   90.00
_cell.angle_beta   90.00
_cell.angle_gamma   90.00
#
_symmetry.space_group_name_H-M   'P 1'
#
loop_
_entity.id
_entity.type
_entity.pdbx_description
1 polymer ?
#
loop_
_entity_poly.entity_id
_entity_poly.type
_entity_poly.pdbx_seq_one_letter_code
_entity_poly.pdbx_strand_id
1 'polypeptide(L)'
;GLGDVYKRQICTTGIGVSMAANKVKGIRCALCGDSYSAEMTRRHNDANVLAMGAGIIGPNLAKKITEVFLTTEFEGGRHARRVGLLDNIQP
;
A
#
# COMPACT_ATOMS: atom_id res chain seq x y z
N GLY A 1 10.23 14.88 13.89
CA GLY A 1 10.19 15.03 12.41
C GLY A 1 8.88 14.58 11.83
N LEU A 2 8.76 14.69 10.53
CA LEU A 2 7.53 14.28 9.83
C LEU A 2 7.18 12.82 10.08
N GLY A 3 8.17 11.94 10.14
CA GLY A 3 7.95 10.53 10.41
C GLY A 3 7.31 10.28 11.77
N ASP A 4 7.70 11.04 12.78
CA ASP A 4 7.13 10.91 14.12
C ASP A 4 5.69 11.42 14.17
N VAL A 5 5.38 12.48 13.45
CA VAL A 5 4.03 13.00 13.32
C VAL A 5 3.12 11.96 12.68
N TYR A 6 3.56 11.33 11.59
CA TYR A 6 2.79 10.30 10.91
C TYR A 6 2.58 9.06 11.76
N LYS A 7 3.58 8.65 12.53
CA LYS A 7 3.45 7.52 13.45
C LYS A 7 2.41 7.75 14.52
N ARG A 8 2.29 8.99 15.00
CA ARG A 8 1.31 9.35 16.03
C ARG A 8 -0.08 9.51 15.48
N GLN A 9 -0.16 9.96 14.23
CA GLN A 9 -1.43 10.18 13.54
C GLN A 9 -1.78 8.94 12.72
N ILE A 10 -1.99 7.82 13.42
CA ILE A 10 -2.48 6.63 12.74
C ILE A 10 -3.78 6.99 12.07
N CYS A 11 -3.82 6.91 10.75
CA CYS A 11 -5.00 7.24 9.98
C CYS A 11 -6.15 6.33 10.36
N THR A 12 -7.29 6.92 10.67
CA THR A 12 -8.51 6.16 10.93
C THR A 12 -8.90 5.32 9.73
N THR A 13 -8.80 5.88 8.53
CA THR A 13 -9.18 5.21 7.27
C THR A 13 -7.98 4.75 6.46
N GLY A 14 -6.80 5.31 6.67
CA GLY A 14 -5.62 5.06 5.85
C GLY A 14 -5.59 5.84 4.55
N ILE A 15 -6.65 6.58 4.22
CA ILE A 15 -6.80 7.26 2.93
C ILE A 15 -5.78 8.40 2.79
N GLY A 16 -5.75 9.30 3.78
CA GLY A 16 -4.86 10.46 3.71
C GLY A 16 -3.40 10.08 3.65
N VAL A 17 -2.98 9.11 4.46
CA VAL A 17 -1.59 8.65 4.47
C VAL A 17 -1.21 7.97 3.17
N SER A 18 -2.15 7.23 2.54
CA SER A 18 -1.88 6.60 1.25
C SER A 18 -1.72 7.64 0.15
N MET A 19 -2.56 8.68 0.16
CA MET A 19 -2.43 9.79 -0.79
C MET A 19 -1.10 10.51 -0.63
N ALA A 20 -0.69 10.77 0.61
CA ALA A 20 0.59 11.45 0.89
C ALA A 20 1.77 10.59 0.42
N ALA A 21 1.75 9.29 0.71
CA ALA A 21 2.83 8.39 0.31
C ALA A 21 2.97 8.34 -1.21
N ASN A 22 1.86 8.33 -1.94
CA ASN A 22 1.88 8.26 -3.40
C ASN A 22 2.34 9.56 -4.08
N LYS A 23 2.53 10.64 -3.33
CA LYS A 23 3.15 11.86 -3.86
C LYS A 23 4.67 11.75 -3.98
N VAL A 24 5.26 10.75 -3.37
CA VAL A 24 6.72 10.56 -3.39
C VAL A 24 7.07 9.67 -4.58
N LYS A 25 8.02 10.12 -5.39
CA LYS A 25 8.47 9.37 -6.56
C LYS A 25 8.99 7.99 -6.15
N GLY A 26 8.58 6.97 -6.88
CA GLY A 26 8.99 5.59 -6.62
C GLY A 26 8.14 4.88 -5.58
N ILE A 27 7.22 5.56 -4.93
CA ILE A 27 6.31 4.94 -3.96
C ILE A 27 5.01 4.52 -4.67
N ARG A 28 4.67 3.26 -4.50
CA ARG A 28 3.40 2.70 -4.93
C ARG A 28 2.69 2.18 -3.69
N CYS A 29 1.95 3.07 -3.05
CA CYS A 29 1.24 2.77 -1.81
C CYS A 29 -0.16 2.25 -2.10
N ALA A 30 -0.50 1.11 -1.53
CA ALA A 30 -1.83 0.53 -1.62
C ALA A 30 -2.54 0.63 -0.28
N LEU A 31 -3.75 1.16 -0.32
CA LEU A 31 -4.65 1.16 0.84
C LEU A 31 -5.46 -0.14 0.80
N CYS A 32 -5.23 -1.03 1.75
CA CYS A 32 -5.87 -2.33 1.78
C CYS A 32 -6.71 -2.52 3.04
N GLY A 33 -7.93 -2.97 2.84
CA GLY A 33 -8.85 -3.29 3.93
C GLY A 33 -9.19 -4.78 4.02
N ASP A 34 -8.58 -5.60 3.14
CA ASP A 34 -8.78 -7.04 3.09
C ASP A 34 -7.54 -7.74 2.55
N SER A 35 -7.45 -9.05 2.76
CA SER A 35 -6.28 -9.81 2.35
C SER A 35 -6.22 -10.03 0.84
N TYR A 36 -7.35 -10.08 0.16
CA TYR A 36 -7.37 -10.25 -1.28
C TYR A 36 -6.79 -9.03 -2.00
N SER A 37 -7.17 -7.83 -1.57
CA SER A 37 -6.59 -6.60 -2.14
C SER A 37 -5.08 -6.52 -1.89
N ALA A 38 -4.62 -6.95 -0.72
CA ALA A 38 -3.19 -7.00 -0.41
C ALA A 38 -2.45 -7.97 -1.33
N GLU A 39 -3.02 -9.13 -1.59
CA GLU A 39 -2.46 -10.09 -2.52
C GLU A 39 -2.40 -9.53 -3.94
N MET A 40 -3.51 -9.00 -4.43
CA MET A 40 -3.61 -8.52 -5.81
C MET A 40 -2.72 -7.31 -6.06
N THR A 41 -2.62 -6.38 -5.11
CA THR A 41 -1.76 -5.22 -5.29
C THR A 41 -0.29 -5.60 -5.33
N ARG A 42 0.10 -6.66 -4.65
CA ARG A 42 1.46 -7.20 -4.78
C ARG A 42 1.64 -7.89 -6.13
N ARG A 43 0.73 -8.79 -6.49
CA ARG A 43 0.86 -9.59 -7.71
C ARG A 43 0.77 -8.74 -8.99
N HIS A 44 -0.06 -7.72 -8.99
CA HIS A 44 -0.36 -6.94 -10.20
C HIS A 44 0.25 -5.55 -10.21
N ASN A 45 0.35 -4.88 -9.08
CA ASN A 45 0.76 -3.49 -9.01
C ASN A 45 2.16 -3.29 -8.45
N ASP A 46 2.76 -4.34 -7.93
CA ASP A 46 4.05 -4.28 -7.25
C ASP A 46 4.08 -3.15 -6.21
N ALA A 47 3.02 -3.03 -5.43
CA ALA A 47 2.95 -2.04 -4.37
C ALA A 47 4.09 -2.25 -3.38
N ASN A 48 4.78 -1.18 -3.00
CA ASN A 48 5.91 -1.25 -2.10
C ASN A 48 5.66 -0.58 -0.75
N VAL A 49 4.48 -0.01 -0.56
CA VAL A 49 4.03 0.55 0.72
C VAL A 49 2.59 0.12 0.95
N LEU A 50 2.31 -0.31 2.15
CA LEU A 50 0.98 -0.73 2.57
C LEU A 50 0.41 0.30 3.54
N ALA A 51 -0.81 0.76 3.28
CA ALA A 51 -1.56 1.62 4.19
C ALA A 51 -2.82 0.89 4.65
N MET A 52 -3.19 1.11 5.90
CA MET A 52 -4.37 0.50 6.50
C MET A 52 -5.05 1.52 7.42
N GLY A 53 -6.37 1.36 7.61
CA GLY A 53 -7.13 2.21 8.50
C GLY A 53 -7.36 1.56 9.85
N ALA A 54 -6.76 2.09 10.91
CA ALA A 54 -6.91 1.54 12.26
C ALA A 54 -8.33 1.62 12.79
N GLY A 55 -9.13 2.54 12.28
CA GLY A 55 -10.56 2.65 12.63
C GLY A 55 -11.48 1.77 11.80
N ILE A 56 -10.93 1.13 10.74
CA ILE A 56 -11.71 0.30 9.82
C ILE A 56 -11.51 -1.18 10.12
N ILE A 57 -10.27 -1.59 10.41
CA ILE A 57 -9.91 -3.00 10.58
C ILE A 57 -9.33 -3.24 11.98
N GLY A 58 -9.62 -4.44 12.50
CA GLY A 58 -9.06 -4.86 13.77
C GLY A 58 -7.65 -5.43 13.65
N PRO A 59 -6.98 -5.68 14.80
CA PRO A 59 -5.58 -6.13 14.81
C PRO A 59 -5.33 -7.45 14.08
N ASN A 60 -6.25 -8.40 14.17
CA ASN A 60 -6.07 -9.70 13.53
C ASN A 60 -6.11 -9.60 12.01
N LEU A 61 -7.03 -8.81 11.47
CA LEU A 61 -7.11 -8.58 10.03
C LEU A 61 -5.90 -7.78 9.56
N ALA A 62 -5.47 -6.77 10.31
CA ALA A 62 -4.28 -6.00 9.98
C ALA A 62 -3.04 -6.90 9.90
N LYS A 63 -2.90 -7.84 10.83
CA LYS A 63 -1.81 -8.82 10.81
C LYS A 63 -1.87 -9.69 9.57
N LYS A 64 -3.06 -10.19 9.22
CA LYS A 64 -3.26 -11.03 8.03
C LYS A 64 -2.91 -10.28 6.75
N ILE A 65 -3.39 -9.05 6.62
CA ILE A 65 -3.10 -8.19 5.47
C ILE A 65 -1.59 -7.98 5.34
N THR A 66 -0.92 -7.66 6.45
CA THR A 66 0.52 -7.44 6.46
C THR A 66 1.30 -8.69 6.05
N GLU A 67 0.91 -9.86 6.56
CA GLU A 67 1.55 -11.12 6.20
C GLU A 67 1.42 -11.40 4.70
N VAL A 68 0.23 -11.25 4.16
CA VAL A 68 -0.02 -11.45 2.73
C VAL A 68 0.81 -10.48 1.91
N PHE A 69 0.82 -9.21 2.29
CA PHE A 69 1.58 -8.18 1.58
C PHE A 69 3.08 -8.50 1.57
N LEU A 70 3.64 -8.91 2.69
CA LEU A 70 5.07 -9.19 2.79
C LEU A 70 5.51 -10.48 2.10
N THR A 71 4.61 -11.44 1.91
CA THR A 71 4.95 -12.76 1.39
C THR A 71 4.50 -12.99 -0.06
N THR A 72 3.80 -12.05 -0.68
CA THR A 72 3.30 -12.20 -2.04
C THR A 72 4.25 -11.55 -3.03
N GLU A 73 4.67 -12.30 -4.04
CA GLU A 73 5.59 -11.82 -5.07
C GLU A 73 4.84 -11.17 -6.23
N PHE A 74 5.54 -10.25 -6.90
CA PHE A 74 5.05 -9.63 -8.13
C PHE A 74 5.11 -10.63 -9.28
N GLU A 75 4.01 -10.72 -10.03
CA GLU A 75 3.94 -11.64 -11.19
C GLU A 75 4.77 -11.18 -12.39
N GLY A 76 4.99 -9.88 -12.52
CA GLY A 76 5.68 -9.34 -13.69
C GLY A 76 4.84 -9.44 -14.95
N GLY A 77 5.47 -9.84 -16.06
CA GLY A 77 4.78 -10.00 -17.34
C GLY A 77 4.06 -8.73 -17.78
N ARG A 78 2.80 -8.88 -18.21
CA ARG A 78 1.97 -7.74 -18.64
C ARG A 78 1.77 -6.67 -17.55
N HIS A 79 1.86 -7.07 -16.29
CA HIS A 79 1.68 -6.13 -15.18
C HIS A 79 2.88 -5.20 -15.03
N ALA A 80 4.08 -5.63 -15.41
CA ALA A 80 5.27 -4.80 -15.36
C ALA A 80 5.14 -3.55 -16.23
N ARG A 81 4.51 -3.66 -17.39
CA ARG A 81 4.26 -2.51 -18.26
C ARG A 81 3.34 -1.49 -17.58
N ARG A 82 2.30 -1.96 -16.92
CA ARG A 82 1.36 -1.08 -16.23
C ARG A 82 2.02 -0.39 -15.04
N VAL A 83 2.85 -1.10 -14.29
CA VAL A 83 3.63 -0.53 -13.19
C VAL A 83 4.57 0.56 -13.72
N GLY A 84 5.22 0.30 -14.85
CA GLY A 84 6.06 1.30 -15.50
C GLY A 84 5.31 2.57 -15.87
N LEU A 85 4.06 2.43 -16.34
CA LEU A 85 3.21 3.59 -16.63
C LEU A 85 2.88 4.38 -15.37
N LEU A 86 2.58 3.70 -14.27
CA LEU A 86 2.36 4.37 -12.97
C LEU A 86 3.57 5.17 -12.53
N ASP A 87 4.74 4.58 -12.64
CA ASP A 87 5.99 5.23 -12.21
C ASP A 87 6.34 6.46 -13.05
N ASN A 88 5.82 6.53 -14.27
CA ASN A 88 6.04 7.66 -15.17
C ASN A 88 5.05 8.81 -14.97
N ILE A 89 4.02 8.62 -14.18
CA ILE A 89 3.09 9.70 -13.85
C ILE A 89 3.80 10.67 -12.90
N GLN A 90 3.83 11.94 -13.27
CA GLN A 90 4.45 12.97 -12.44
C GLN A 90 3.59 13.24 -11.21
N PRO A 91 4.19 13.26 -10.03
CA PRO A 91 3.47 13.59 -8.79
C PRO A 91 2.99 15.02 -8.79
#